data_1b480284fd9c62c7677744b28ff0bfea
#
_entry.id   1b480284fd9c62c7677744b28ff0bfea
#
_cell.length_a   1.000
_cell.length_b   1.000
_cell.length_c   1.000
_cell.angle_alpha   90.00
_cell.angle_beta   90.00
_cell.angle_gamma   90.00
#
_symmetry.space_group_name_H-M   'P 1'
#
loop_
_entity.id
_entity.type
_entity.pdbx_description
1 polymer ?
#
loop_
_entity_poly.entity_id
_entity_poly.type
_entity_poly.pdbx_seq_one_letter_code
_entity_poly.pdbx_strand_id
1 'polypeptide(L)'
;MTRLLRRMLFFILRRPVICAAAVLLACCSAVIMAKADFRNDIATMLPDGSQSQRTLRKVNASSMFNKAMLLFTAKEPGAFSSEKFASSLDTLASELSSKSEIVRVDHRLFSSREGLGTRSLVRYAVQLSTPEVLGDPEELPRKVMRELCMIQSIGRTAQLREDPSGISKVVFNKLNRFREVSGMTTALDSSFIETADHKNLLVLTETMLPVSDPASGKKLVPLFDEAVKKAEFPENVECEVILPHKRAMANESVVKRDVNLAMVMTAVLFCLIMVFFYRRDLRSFLIPAIPVAGSLVSGALLVLIFDAPQLFVVGLGGVVISIAIDYGIHIYSAMNSRYPYRTVAEVLPSLFVGMITSFAAFFMFVFSDMQGVRQLGFYAASS
;
A
#
# COMPACT_ATOMS: atom_id res chain seq x y z
N MET A 1 5.43 49.73 12.91
CA MET A 1 4.82 48.43 12.62
C MET A 1 3.38 48.30 13.19
N THR A 2 3.15 48.59 14.45
CA THR A 2 1.83 48.48 15.12
C THR A 2 0.70 49.33 14.54
N ARG A 3 0.96 50.59 14.07
CA ARG A 3 -0.09 51.45 13.49
C ARG A 3 -0.58 50.96 12.11
N LEU A 4 0.29 50.37 11.32
CA LEU A 4 -0.04 49.85 9.97
C LEU A 4 -0.87 48.57 10.07
N LEU A 5 -0.43 47.63 10.92
CA LEU A 5 -1.13 46.37 11.18
C LEU A 5 -2.55 46.61 11.76
N ARG A 6 -2.67 47.57 12.66
CA ARG A 6 -3.96 47.99 13.24
C ARG A 6 -4.91 48.57 12.19
N ARG A 7 -4.39 49.39 11.27
CA ARG A 7 -5.20 49.93 10.16
C ARG A 7 -5.64 48.84 9.20
N MET A 8 -4.77 47.86 8.87
CA MET A 8 -5.13 46.73 8.03
C MET A 8 -6.17 45.82 8.67
N LEU A 9 -6.01 45.45 9.96
CA LEU A 9 -6.98 44.62 10.68
C LEU A 9 -8.34 45.27 10.76
N PHE A 10 -8.40 46.57 11.07
CA PHE A 10 -9.63 47.34 11.16
C PHE A 10 -10.31 47.53 9.79
N PHE A 11 -9.51 47.62 8.71
CA PHE A 11 -9.98 47.74 7.35
C PHE A 11 -10.59 46.40 6.87
N ILE A 12 -9.96 45.27 7.19
CA ILE A 12 -10.43 43.93 6.81
C ILE A 12 -11.74 43.59 7.56
N LEU A 13 -11.78 43.79 8.87
CA LEU A 13 -12.95 43.46 9.70
C LEU A 13 -14.19 44.34 9.42
N ARG A 14 -14.02 45.53 8.84
CA ARG A 14 -15.13 46.43 8.50
C ARG A 14 -15.74 46.19 7.11
N ARG A 15 -15.16 45.30 6.31
CA ARG A 15 -15.68 45.02 4.96
C ARG A 15 -16.36 43.67 4.91
N PRO A 16 -17.72 43.63 4.95
CA PRO A 16 -18.47 42.38 4.90
C PRO A 16 -18.18 41.58 3.60
N VAL A 17 -17.79 42.25 2.54
CA VAL A 17 -17.40 41.61 1.26
C VAL A 17 -16.14 40.75 1.42
N ILE A 18 -15.14 41.19 2.20
CA ILE A 18 -13.91 40.41 2.41
C ILE A 18 -14.23 39.18 3.26
N CYS A 19 -15.05 39.32 4.29
CA CYS A 19 -15.49 38.17 5.10
C CYS A 19 -16.31 37.17 4.27
N ALA A 20 -17.24 37.65 3.43
CA ALA A 20 -18.02 36.81 2.54
C ALA A 20 -17.13 36.06 1.51
N ALA A 21 -16.14 36.75 0.93
CA ALA A 21 -15.18 36.14 0.00
C ALA A 21 -14.31 35.07 0.69
N ALA A 22 -13.87 35.29 1.93
CA ALA A 22 -13.11 34.32 2.71
C ALA A 22 -13.94 33.07 3.04
N VAL A 23 -15.21 33.24 3.42
CA VAL A 23 -16.13 32.12 3.66
C VAL A 23 -16.38 31.33 2.38
N LEU A 24 -16.62 32.03 1.26
CA LEU A 24 -16.83 31.39 -0.03
C LEU A 24 -15.59 30.60 -0.47
N LEU A 25 -14.39 31.17 -0.30
CA LEU A 25 -13.14 30.50 -0.58
C LEU A 25 -12.97 29.24 0.28
N ALA A 26 -13.25 29.32 1.59
CA ALA A 26 -13.20 28.18 2.48
C ALA A 26 -14.21 27.07 2.10
N CYS A 27 -15.44 27.44 1.69
CA CYS A 27 -16.44 26.50 1.22
C CYS A 27 -16.00 25.81 -0.10
N CYS A 28 -15.49 26.58 -1.06
CA CYS A 28 -14.94 26.01 -2.30
C CYS A 28 -13.77 25.05 -2.02
N SER A 29 -12.87 25.43 -1.10
CA SER A 29 -11.75 24.61 -0.68
C SER A 29 -12.20 23.30 -0.01
N ALA A 30 -13.23 23.35 0.83
CA ALA A 30 -13.82 22.17 1.45
C ALA A 30 -14.39 21.20 0.39
N VAL A 31 -15.04 21.72 -0.65
CA VAL A 31 -15.57 20.90 -1.77
C VAL A 31 -14.43 20.25 -2.54
N ILE A 32 -13.33 20.97 -2.82
CA ILE A 32 -12.15 20.43 -3.50
C ILE A 32 -11.54 19.29 -2.66
N MET A 33 -11.36 19.52 -1.36
CA MET A 33 -10.84 18.52 -0.44
C MET A 33 -11.73 17.27 -0.35
N ALA A 34 -13.06 17.44 -0.32
CA ALA A 34 -14.00 16.33 -0.23
C ALA A 34 -14.02 15.45 -1.48
N LYS A 35 -13.67 16.01 -2.65
CA LYS A 35 -13.60 15.28 -3.93
C LYS A 35 -12.20 14.76 -4.25
N ALA A 36 -11.21 15.11 -3.46
CA ALA A 36 -9.82 14.72 -3.69
C ALA A 36 -9.60 13.24 -3.38
N ASP A 37 -8.85 12.57 -4.23
CA ASP A 37 -8.39 11.20 -4.02
C ASP A 37 -7.03 11.23 -3.32
N PHE A 38 -7.05 10.97 -2.02
CA PHE A 38 -5.86 10.93 -1.19
C PHE A 38 -5.21 9.55 -1.26
N ARG A 39 -3.93 9.52 -1.52
CA ARG A 39 -3.14 8.28 -1.55
C ARG A 39 -2.55 7.99 -0.18
N ASN A 40 -2.44 6.70 0.13
CA ASN A 40 -1.76 6.22 1.33
C ASN A 40 -0.69 5.22 0.90
N ASP A 41 0.27 5.68 0.10
CA ASP A 41 1.35 4.84 -0.42
C ASP A 41 2.63 5.07 0.38
N ILE A 42 3.05 4.05 1.12
CA ILE A 42 4.27 4.05 1.93
C ILE A 42 5.52 4.24 1.04
N ALA A 43 5.47 3.81 -0.23
CA ALA A 43 6.59 3.96 -1.14
C ALA A 43 6.96 5.43 -1.41
N THR A 44 5.98 6.32 -1.34
CA THR A 44 6.19 7.78 -1.52
C THR A 44 6.77 8.46 -0.28
N MET A 45 6.83 7.77 0.86
CA MET A 45 7.51 8.25 2.06
C MET A 45 9.02 8.02 2.03
N LEU A 46 9.52 7.24 1.09
CA LEU A 46 10.95 7.02 0.93
C LEU A 46 11.58 8.15 0.11
N PRO A 47 12.83 8.56 0.43
CA PRO A 47 13.53 9.59 -0.33
C PRO A 47 13.65 9.23 -1.81
N ASP A 48 13.38 10.18 -2.68
CA ASP A 48 13.45 9.99 -4.13
C ASP A 48 14.86 9.56 -4.57
N GLY A 49 14.92 8.50 -5.39
CA GLY A 49 16.20 7.96 -5.88
C GLY A 49 17.04 7.18 -4.87
N SER A 50 16.57 7.02 -3.63
CA SER A 50 17.27 6.22 -2.60
C SER A 50 17.38 4.75 -2.98
N GLN A 51 18.38 4.07 -2.41
CA GLN A 51 18.54 2.62 -2.58
C GLN A 51 17.30 1.86 -2.09
N SER A 52 16.71 2.31 -0.98
CA SER A 52 15.48 1.72 -0.41
C SER A 52 14.31 1.85 -1.38
N GLN A 53 14.11 3.02 -2.01
CA GLN A 53 13.06 3.22 -3.01
C GLN A 53 13.30 2.36 -4.25
N ARG A 54 14.55 2.28 -4.75
CA ARG A 54 14.91 1.40 -5.89
C ARG A 54 14.68 -0.07 -5.55
N THR A 55 15.03 -0.49 -4.35
CA THR A 55 14.81 -1.86 -3.88
C THR A 55 13.31 -2.14 -3.77
N LEU A 56 12.52 -1.23 -3.18
CA LEU A 56 11.07 -1.39 -3.09
C LEU A 56 10.41 -1.44 -4.47
N ARG A 57 10.83 -0.60 -5.42
CA ARG A 57 10.35 -0.66 -6.81
C ARG A 57 10.69 -1.99 -7.47
N LYS A 58 11.91 -2.52 -7.27
CA LYS A 58 12.31 -3.84 -7.79
C LYS A 58 11.49 -4.96 -7.15
N VAL A 59 11.24 -4.87 -5.84
CA VAL A 59 10.41 -5.81 -5.10
C VAL A 59 8.96 -5.77 -5.60
N ASN A 60 8.37 -4.59 -5.74
CA ASN A 60 7.01 -4.43 -6.26
C ASN A 60 6.89 -4.84 -7.74
N ALA A 61 7.94 -4.66 -8.54
CA ALA A 61 8.01 -5.13 -9.91
C ALA A 61 8.31 -6.63 -10.03
N SER A 62 8.75 -7.28 -8.94
CA SER A 62 8.98 -8.72 -8.95
C SER A 62 7.65 -9.45 -8.87
N SER A 63 7.48 -10.46 -9.73
CA SER A 63 6.28 -11.31 -9.73
C SER A 63 6.02 -12.02 -8.39
N MET A 64 6.97 -11.99 -7.47
CA MET A 64 6.88 -12.66 -6.17
C MET A 64 5.87 -11.99 -5.22
N PHE A 65 5.72 -10.65 -5.28
CA PHE A 65 4.83 -9.91 -4.38
C PHE A 65 3.43 -9.67 -4.96
N ASN A 66 3.31 -9.71 -6.29
CA ASN A 66 2.02 -9.52 -6.97
C ASN A 66 1.24 -10.85 -7.11
N LYS A 67 1.51 -11.83 -6.24
CA LYS A 67 0.82 -13.11 -6.25
C LYS A 67 -0.34 -13.12 -5.28
N ALA A 68 -1.50 -13.46 -5.80
CA ALA A 68 -2.64 -13.90 -5.04
C ALA A 68 -2.55 -15.43 -4.87
N MET A 69 -2.94 -15.92 -3.72
CA MET A 69 -2.98 -17.33 -3.40
C MET A 69 -4.42 -17.72 -3.09
N LEU A 70 -4.92 -18.75 -3.73
CA LEU A 70 -6.19 -19.36 -3.36
C LEU A 70 -5.85 -20.69 -2.67
N LEU A 71 -6.20 -20.76 -1.41
CA LEU A 71 -6.02 -21.94 -0.58
C LEU A 71 -7.34 -22.70 -0.51
N PHE A 72 -7.36 -23.91 -1.02
CA PHE A 72 -8.49 -24.84 -0.91
C PHE A 72 -8.21 -25.81 0.21
N THR A 73 -9.14 -25.92 1.15
CA THR A 73 -9.05 -26.86 2.28
C THR A 73 -10.16 -27.89 2.15
N ALA A 74 -9.79 -29.16 2.09
CA ALA A 74 -10.72 -30.28 2.02
C ALA A 74 -11.12 -30.73 3.44
N LYS A 75 -12.44 -30.89 3.66
CA LYS A 75 -12.97 -31.49 4.91
C LYS A 75 -12.72 -32.99 4.98
N GLU A 76 -12.64 -33.65 3.81
CA GLU A 76 -12.43 -35.08 3.68
C GLU A 76 -11.26 -35.38 2.72
N PRO A 77 -10.47 -36.42 2.99
CA PRO A 77 -9.39 -36.83 2.09
C PRO A 77 -9.94 -37.25 0.71
N GLY A 78 -9.27 -36.79 -0.36
CA GLY A 78 -9.67 -37.15 -1.74
C GLY A 78 -10.70 -36.21 -2.38
N ALA A 79 -11.14 -35.15 -1.71
CA ALA A 79 -12.08 -34.18 -2.28
C ALA A 79 -11.54 -33.53 -3.56
N PHE A 80 -10.22 -33.32 -3.68
CA PHE A 80 -9.57 -32.74 -4.85
C PHE A 80 -9.50 -33.66 -6.07
N SER A 81 -9.68 -34.96 -5.88
CA SER A 81 -9.69 -35.95 -6.96
C SER A 81 -11.05 -36.05 -7.66
N SER A 82 -12.08 -35.33 -7.20
CA SER A 82 -13.39 -35.34 -7.81
C SER A 82 -13.41 -34.60 -9.15
N GLU A 83 -14.09 -35.17 -10.15
CA GLU A 83 -14.27 -34.54 -11.48
C GLU A 83 -14.97 -33.17 -11.36
N LYS A 84 -15.90 -33.03 -10.42
CA LYS A 84 -16.59 -31.77 -10.12
C LYS A 84 -15.62 -30.72 -9.63
N PHE A 85 -14.68 -31.04 -8.73
CA PHE A 85 -13.68 -30.10 -8.26
C PHE A 85 -12.74 -29.67 -9.40
N ALA A 86 -12.29 -30.61 -10.23
CA ALA A 86 -11.43 -30.31 -11.36
C ALA A 86 -12.11 -29.36 -12.37
N SER A 87 -13.39 -29.60 -12.68
CA SER A 87 -14.17 -28.71 -13.58
C SER A 87 -14.41 -27.32 -12.97
N SER A 88 -14.67 -27.23 -11.66
CA SER A 88 -14.80 -25.95 -10.95
C SER A 88 -13.48 -25.18 -10.96
N LEU A 89 -12.37 -25.88 -10.79
CA LEU A 89 -11.03 -25.26 -10.81
C LEU A 89 -10.66 -24.73 -12.22
N ASP A 90 -10.98 -25.48 -13.26
CA ASP A 90 -10.78 -25.05 -14.65
C ASP A 90 -11.69 -23.84 -14.99
N THR A 91 -12.92 -23.81 -14.48
CA THR A 91 -13.83 -22.65 -14.60
C THR A 91 -13.27 -21.42 -13.89
N LEU A 92 -12.78 -21.58 -12.65
CA LEU A 92 -12.12 -20.51 -11.91
C LEU A 92 -10.92 -19.96 -12.67
N ALA A 93 -10.06 -20.84 -13.18
CA ALA A 93 -8.86 -20.46 -13.91
C ALA A 93 -9.19 -19.70 -15.20
N SER A 94 -10.22 -20.13 -15.93
CA SER A 94 -10.69 -19.47 -17.16
C SER A 94 -11.30 -18.11 -16.87
N GLU A 95 -12.14 -18.00 -15.85
CA GLU A 95 -12.77 -16.73 -15.42
C GLU A 95 -11.71 -15.71 -15.00
N LEU A 96 -10.75 -16.11 -14.15
CA LEU A 96 -9.66 -15.25 -13.73
C LEU A 96 -8.76 -14.84 -14.91
N SER A 97 -8.40 -15.77 -15.79
CA SER A 97 -7.55 -15.49 -16.95
C SER A 97 -8.21 -14.57 -17.98
N SER A 98 -9.53 -14.44 -17.97
CA SER A 98 -10.27 -13.52 -18.83
C SER A 98 -10.18 -12.06 -18.39
N LYS A 99 -9.73 -11.79 -17.17
CA LYS A 99 -9.65 -10.43 -16.59
C LYS A 99 -8.31 -9.77 -16.92
N SER A 100 -8.36 -8.49 -17.29
CA SER A 100 -7.18 -7.70 -17.65
C SER A 100 -6.20 -7.47 -16.51
N GLU A 101 -6.67 -7.56 -15.26
CA GLU A 101 -5.89 -7.39 -14.03
C GLU A 101 -5.05 -8.62 -13.68
N ILE A 102 -5.30 -9.75 -14.32
CA ILE A 102 -4.64 -11.04 -14.06
C ILE A 102 -3.65 -11.33 -15.18
N VAL A 103 -2.40 -11.59 -14.80
CA VAL A 103 -1.33 -11.94 -15.77
C VAL A 103 -1.35 -13.42 -16.06
N ARG A 104 -1.46 -14.25 -15.01
CA ARG A 104 -1.38 -15.70 -15.11
C ARG A 104 -2.05 -16.38 -13.92
N VAL A 105 -2.66 -17.53 -14.17
CA VAL A 105 -3.23 -18.42 -13.14
C VAL A 105 -2.51 -19.75 -13.18
N ASP A 106 -1.76 -20.07 -12.15
CA ASP A 106 -1.04 -21.34 -12.01
C ASP A 106 -1.85 -22.26 -11.10
N HIS A 107 -2.81 -22.97 -11.66
CA HIS A 107 -3.65 -23.94 -10.98
C HIS A 107 -3.14 -25.36 -11.13
N ARG A 108 -2.26 -25.61 -12.11
CA ARG A 108 -1.60 -26.89 -12.35
C ARG A 108 -0.10 -26.66 -12.45
N LEU A 109 0.67 -27.54 -11.85
CA LEU A 109 2.15 -27.53 -11.94
C LEU A 109 2.63 -27.76 -13.37
N PHE A 110 1.84 -28.51 -14.15
CA PHE A 110 2.16 -28.88 -15.52
C PHE A 110 0.96 -28.59 -16.42
N SER A 111 1.06 -27.60 -17.27
CA SER A 111 -0.03 -27.14 -18.15
C SER A 111 -0.27 -28.01 -19.38
N SER A 112 0.32 -29.19 -19.49
CA SER A 112 0.03 -30.17 -20.55
C SER A 112 0.83 -31.46 -20.37
N ARG A 113 0.48 -32.49 -21.12
CA ARG A 113 1.13 -33.81 -21.23
C ARG A 113 2.68 -33.85 -21.33
N GLU A 114 3.31 -32.73 -21.41
CA GLU A 114 4.75 -32.53 -21.22
C GLU A 114 4.98 -32.23 -19.73
N GLY A 115 5.01 -33.25 -18.90
CA GLY A 115 5.51 -33.16 -17.53
C GLY A 115 6.84 -32.38 -17.46
N LEU A 116 7.40 -32.10 -16.28
CA LEU A 116 8.75 -31.54 -16.13
C LEU A 116 9.72 -32.38 -16.95
N GLY A 117 9.61 -32.22 -18.27
CA GLY A 117 10.44 -32.91 -19.21
C GLY A 117 11.88 -32.55 -18.95
N THR A 118 12.77 -33.50 -19.07
CA THR A 118 14.23 -33.34 -18.91
C THR A 118 14.72 -32.04 -19.56
N ARG A 119 14.16 -31.67 -20.73
CA ARG A 119 14.45 -30.43 -21.45
C ARG A 119 14.15 -29.15 -20.68
N SER A 120 13.01 -29.09 -19.97
CA SER A 120 12.65 -27.90 -19.19
C SER A 120 13.55 -27.76 -17.97
N LEU A 121 13.85 -28.88 -17.29
CA LEU A 121 14.79 -28.87 -16.16
C LEU A 121 16.20 -28.49 -16.58
N VAL A 122 16.69 -28.98 -17.74
CA VAL A 122 17.99 -28.59 -18.26
C VAL A 122 18.05 -27.12 -18.65
N ARG A 123 16.98 -26.56 -19.21
CA ARG A 123 16.90 -25.14 -19.59
C ARG A 123 17.03 -24.20 -18.41
N TYR A 124 16.48 -24.58 -17.25
CA TYR A 124 16.56 -23.78 -16.02
C TYR A 124 17.70 -24.23 -15.09
N ALA A 125 18.36 -25.33 -15.38
CA ALA A 125 19.42 -25.89 -14.57
C ALA A 125 20.57 -24.90 -14.36
N VAL A 126 20.95 -24.16 -15.39
CA VAL A 126 22.02 -23.15 -15.32
C VAL A 126 21.66 -22.01 -14.37
N GLN A 127 20.38 -21.64 -14.27
CA GLN A 127 19.91 -20.59 -13.36
C GLN A 127 19.75 -21.10 -11.92
N LEU A 128 19.50 -22.39 -11.74
CA LEU A 128 19.28 -23.03 -10.44
C LEU A 128 20.54 -23.70 -9.87
N SER A 129 21.57 -23.91 -10.71
CA SER A 129 22.82 -24.51 -10.28
C SER A 129 23.82 -23.46 -9.79
N THR A 130 24.40 -23.69 -8.63
CA THR A 130 25.60 -22.98 -8.17
C THR A 130 26.85 -23.66 -8.78
N PRO A 131 27.99 -22.96 -8.90
CA PRO A 131 29.24 -23.55 -9.40
C PRO A 131 29.66 -24.85 -8.68
N GLU A 132 29.35 -24.95 -7.39
CA GLU A 132 29.62 -26.14 -6.56
C GLU A 132 28.80 -27.38 -6.98
N VAL A 133 27.65 -27.16 -7.65
CA VAL A 133 26.74 -28.23 -8.08
C VAL A 133 27.14 -28.77 -9.46
N LEU A 134 27.78 -27.94 -10.28
CA LEU A 134 28.23 -28.34 -11.61
C LEU A 134 29.46 -29.27 -11.55
N GLY A 135 30.19 -29.28 -10.45
CA GLY A 135 31.40 -30.10 -10.30
C GLY A 135 32.53 -29.65 -11.18
N ASP A 136 33.63 -30.37 -11.14
CA ASP A 136 34.81 -30.09 -11.95
C ASP A 136 34.51 -30.35 -13.44
N PRO A 137 34.71 -29.36 -14.31
CA PRO A 137 34.53 -29.52 -15.77
C PRO A 137 35.33 -30.67 -16.39
N GLU A 138 36.46 -31.02 -15.78
CA GLU A 138 37.30 -32.12 -16.26
C GLU A 138 36.76 -33.53 -15.91
N GLU A 139 35.95 -33.61 -14.83
CA GLU A 139 35.32 -34.87 -14.46
C GLU A 139 34.02 -35.16 -15.23
N LEU A 140 33.39 -34.14 -15.81
CA LEU A 140 32.13 -34.26 -16.53
C LEU A 140 32.17 -35.29 -17.66
N PRO A 141 33.17 -35.31 -18.56
CA PRO A 141 33.28 -36.30 -19.63
C PRO A 141 33.42 -37.72 -19.09
N ARG A 142 34.19 -37.90 -18.01
CA ARG A 142 34.38 -39.22 -17.36
C ARG A 142 33.10 -39.72 -16.72
N LYS A 143 32.30 -38.82 -16.16
CA LYS A 143 31.02 -39.14 -15.52
C LYS A 143 29.99 -39.52 -16.59
N VAL A 144 29.90 -38.77 -17.67
CA VAL A 144 29.04 -39.07 -18.82
C VAL A 144 29.42 -40.42 -19.46
N MET A 145 30.72 -40.67 -19.65
CA MET A 145 31.20 -41.93 -20.23
C MET A 145 30.88 -43.12 -19.30
N ARG A 146 31.01 -42.96 -18.00
CA ARG A 146 30.67 -44.00 -17.00
C ARG A 146 29.18 -44.31 -17.03
N GLU A 147 28.34 -43.29 -17.11
CA GLU A 147 26.86 -43.44 -17.22
C GLU A 147 26.49 -44.11 -18.57
N LEU A 148 27.15 -43.74 -19.67
CA LEU A 148 26.95 -44.37 -20.96
C LEU A 148 27.34 -45.87 -20.96
N CYS A 149 28.44 -46.23 -20.28
CA CYS A 149 28.89 -47.61 -20.17
C CYS A 149 27.98 -48.47 -19.24
N MET A 150 27.25 -47.84 -18.32
CA MET A 150 26.30 -48.55 -17.45
C MET A 150 24.90 -48.77 -18.08
N ILE A 151 24.66 -48.27 -19.28
CA ILE A 151 23.35 -48.35 -19.93
C ILE A 151 23.23 -49.65 -20.72
N GLN A 152 22.60 -50.62 -20.10
CA GLN A 152 22.10 -51.82 -20.79
C GLN A 152 20.60 -51.78 -21.09
N SER A 153 19.89 -50.65 -20.81
CA SER A 153 18.44 -50.57 -21.05
C SER A 153 18.04 -49.45 -22.01
N ILE A 154 17.24 -49.78 -23.00
CA ILE A 154 16.78 -48.95 -24.11
C ILE A 154 16.10 -47.66 -23.70
N GLY A 155 15.48 -47.58 -22.48
CA GLY A 155 14.80 -46.41 -22.01
C GLY A 155 15.70 -45.25 -21.51
N ARG A 156 16.95 -45.52 -21.18
CA ARG A 156 17.91 -44.50 -20.68
C ARG A 156 18.63 -43.73 -21.78
N THR A 157 18.70 -44.25 -22.98
CA THR A 157 19.37 -43.59 -24.11
C THR A 157 18.65 -42.27 -24.52
N ALA A 158 17.32 -42.20 -24.44
CA ALA A 158 16.58 -40.98 -24.72
C ALA A 158 16.87 -39.90 -23.67
N GLN A 159 16.94 -40.27 -22.42
CA GLN A 159 17.22 -39.35 -21.30
C GLN A 159 18.66 -38.78 -21.34
N LEU A 160 19.64 -39.62 -21.70
CA LEU A 160 21.03 -39.19 -21.91
C LEU A 160 21.22 -38.30 -23.13
N ARG A 161 20.40 -38.46 -24.14
CA ARG A 161 20.43 -37.61 -25.34
C ARG A 161 19.90 -36.20 -25.02
N GLU A 162 18.97 -36.08 -24.05
CA GLU A 162 18.40 -34.81 -23.63
C GLU A 162 19.18 -34.14 -22.49
N ASP A 163 19.82 -34.92 -21.61
CA ASP A 163 20.60 -34.44 -20.46
C ASP A 163 21.87 -35.29 -20.26
N PRO A 164 22.88 -35.12 -21.12
CA PRO A 164 24.12 -35.89 -21.05
C PRO A 164 24.92 -35.61 -19.77
N SER A 165 24.71 -34.49 -19.15
CA SER A 165 25.40 -34.08 -17.91
C SER A 165 24.73 -34.56 -16.63
N GLY A 166 23.48 -35.05 -16.67
CA GLY A 166 22.70 -35.44 -15.51
C GLY A 166 22.28 -34.25 -14.61
N ILE A 167 22.35 -33.02 -15.11
CA ILE A 167 22.01 -31.80 -14.40
C ILE A 167 20.55 -31.80 -13.95
N SER A 168 19.67 -32.36 -14.80
CA SER A 168 18.25 -32.49 -14.44
C SER A 168 18.01 -33.23 -13.12
N LYS A 169 18.83 -34.28 -12.87
CA LYS A 169 18.76 -35.07 -11.63
C LYS A 169 19.19 -34.26 -10.40
N VAL A 170 20.20 -33.40 -10.54
CA VAL A 170 20.66 -32.52 -9.48
C VAL A 170 19.63 -31.46 -9.16
N VAL A 171 19.05 -30.85 -10.19
CA VAL A 171 17.97 -29.86 -10.03
C VAL A 171 16.75 -30.51 -9.38
N PHE A 172 16.38 -31.70 -9.84
CA PHE A 172 15.26 -32.45 -9.26
C PHE A 172 15.50 -32.80 -7.78
N ASN A 173 16.70 -33.23 -7.41
CA ASN A 173 17.04 -33.49 -6.02
C ASN A 173 17.01 -32.22 -5.15
N LYS A 174 17.42 -31.07 -5.71
CA LYS A 174 17.35 -29.78 -5.01
C LYS A 174 15.91 -29.31 -4.83
N LEU A 175 15.07 -29.50 -5.83
CA LEU A 175 13.63 -29.25 -5.74
C LEU A 175 12.95 -30.17 -4.74
N ASN A 176 13.34 -31.44 -4.68
CA ASN A 176 12.83 -32.38 -3.68
C ASN A 176 13.22 -32.01 -2.26
N ARG A 177 14.46 -31.56 -2.02
CA ARG A 177 14.86 -31.03 -0.70
C ARG A 177 14.09 -29.79 -0.30
N PHE A 178 13.86 -28.87 -1.26
CA PHE A 178 13.02 -27.70 -1.01
C PHE A 178 11.58 -28.10 -0.67
N ARG A 179 11.05 -29.11 -1.31
CA ARG A 179 9.75 -29.73 -1.06
C ARG A 179 9.65 -30.30 0.34
N GLU A 180 10.64 -31.07 0.78
CA GLU A 180 10.69 -31.65 2.12
C GLU A 180 10.73 -30.57 3.22
N VAL A 181 11.48 -29.49 2.99
CA VAL A 181 11.57 -28.38 3.94
C VAL A 181 10.30 -27.53 3.98
N SER A 182 9.60 -27.38 2.84
CA SER A 182 8.37 -26.59 2.76
C SER A 182 7.11 -27.34 3.18
N GLY A 183 7.20 -28.66 3.41
CA GLY A 183 6.02 -29.50 3.70
C GLY A 183 5.04 -29.64 2.53
N MET A 184 5.38 -29.09 1.36
CA MET A 184 4.57 -29.21 0.15
C MET A 184 4.98 -30.46 -0.62
N THR A 185 4.15 -31.47 -0.65
CA THR A 185 4.32 -32.57 -1.59
C THR A 185 3.57 -32.25 -2.87
N THR A 186 4.33 -32.13 -3.95
CA THR A 186 3.74 -32.37 -5.25
C THR A 186 3.76 -33.88 -5.43
N ALA A 187 2.61 -34.54 -5.27
CA ALA A 187 2.51 -35.91 -5.70
C ALA A 187 2.85 -35.95 -7.18
N LEU A 188 3.78 -36.78 -7.58
CA LEU A 188 4.16 -36.94 -8.99
C LEU A 188 2.96 -37.37 -9.87
N ASP A 189 1.90 -37.88 -9.25
CA ASP A 189 0.64 -38.28 -9.85
C ASP A 189 -0.42 -37.17 -9.85
N SER A 190 -0.32 -36.12 -9.00
CA SER A 190 -1.26 -35.00 -9.02
C SER A 190 -0.70 -33.84 -9.81
N SER A 191 -1.52 -33.30 -10.69
CA SER A 191 -1.19 -32.08 -11.46
C SER A 191 -1.21 -30.82 -10.59
N PHE A 192 -1.58 -30.94 -9.30
CA PHE A 192 -1.85 -29.81 -8.40
C PHE A 192 -0.76 -29.64 -7.36
N ILE A 193 -0.68 -28.42 -6.80
CA ILE A 193 0.19 -28.13 -5.63
C ILE A 193 -0.60 -28.46 -4.38
N GLU A 194 -0.41 -29.65 -3.84
CA GLU A 194 -1.09 -30.13 -2.64
C GLU A 194 -0.13 -30.31 -1.47
N THR A 195 -0.67 -30.24 -0.24
CA THR A 195 0.08 -30.63 0.96
C THR A 195 0.19 -32.16 1.06
N ALA A 196 1.18 -32.64 1.85
CA ALA A 196 1.45 -34.08 2.00
C ALA A 196 0.26 -34.90 2.55
N ASP A 197 -0.62 -34.24 3.28
CA ASP A 197 -1.82 -34.84 3.88
C ASP A 197 -3.06 -34.76 2.95
N HIS A 198 -2.89 -34.27 1.72
CA HIS A 198 -3.96 -34.04 0.73
C HIS A 198 -5.16 -33.23 1.24
N LYS A 199 -4.93 -32.42 2.30
CA LYS A 199 -5.98 -31.58 2.88
C LYS A 199 -6.00 -30.18 2.31
N ASN A 200 -4.88 -29.71 1.78
CA ASN A 200 -4.80 -28.36 1.25
C ASN A 200 -4.25 -28.37 -0.18
N LEU A 201 -4.84 -27.53 -1.02
CA LEU A 201 -4.43 -27.31 -2.40
C LEU A 201 -4.22 -25.82 -2.63
N LEU A 202 -3.14 -25.47 -3.31
CA LEU A 202 -2.75 -24.09 -3.56
C LEU A 202 -2.84 -23.75 -5.04
N VAL A 203 -3.53 -22.67 -5.36
CA VAL A 203 -3.51 -22.03 -6.68
C VAL A 203 -2.82 -20.69 -6.58
N LEU A 204 -1.86 -20.44 -7.45
CA LEU A 204 -1.13 -19.19 -7.53
C LEU A 204 -1.65 -18.36 -8.69
N THR A 205 -1.94 -17.10 -8.43
CA THR A 205 -2.39 -16.17 -9.45
C THR A 205 -1.49 -14.93 -9.43
N GLU A 206 -0.94 -14.57 -10.57
CA GLU A 206 -0.12 -13.37 -10.71
C GLU A 206 -1.01 -12.22 -11.17
N THR A 207 -0.97 -11.10 -10.44
CA THR A 207 -1.77 -9.90 -10.70
C THR A 207 -0.89 -8.78 -11.27
N MET A 208 -1.47 -7.94 -12.13
CA MET A 208 -0.78 -6.80 -12.73
C MET A 208 -0.73 -5.58 -11.78
N LEU A 209 -1.60 -5.54 -10.78
CA LEU A 209 -1.79 -4.40 -9.91
C LEU A 209 -0.82 -4.42 -8.71
N PRO A 210 -0.22 -3.28 -8.34
CA PRO A 210 0.74 -3.22 -7.25
C PRO A 210 0.07 -3.45 -5.89
N VAL A 211 0.74 -4.21 -5.02
CA VAL A 211 0.26 -4.53 -3.66
C VAL A 211 0.24 -3.30 -2.75
N SER A 212 1.15 -2.35 -2.99
CA SER A 212 1.27 -1.14 -2.18
C SER A 212 0.10 -0.17 -2.33
N ASP A 213 -0.69 -0.29 -3.41
CA ASP A 213 -1.82 0.59 -3.70
C ASP A 213 -3.14 -0.02 -3.20
N PRO A 214 -3.79 0.57 -2.19
CA PRO A 214 -5.08 0.09 -1.68
C PRO A 214 -6.21 0.11 -2.73
N ALA A 215 -6.13 0.99 -3.74
CA ALA A 215 -7.11 1.03 -4.83
C ALA A 215 -7.08 -0.25 -5.67
N SER A 216 -5.90 -0.86 -5.80
CA SER A 216 -5.71 -2.17 -6.43
C SER A 216 -6.50 -3.27 -5.70
N GLY A 217 -6.48 -3.25 -4.38
CA GLY A 217 -7.24 -4.20 -3.55
C GLY A 217 -8.74 -4.07 -3.73
N LYS A 218 -9.26 -2.83 -3.83
CA LYS A 218 -10.71 -2.57 -4.06
C LYS A 218 -11.20 -3.15 -5.38
N LYS A 219 -10.32 -3.28 -6.38
CA LYS A 219 -10.64 -3.91 -7.67
C LYS A 219 -10.49 -5.44 -7.62
N LEU A 220 -9.39 -5.91 -7.03
CA LEU A 220 -9.06 -7.34 -7.05
C LEU A 220 -9.94 -8.17 -6.11
N VAL A 221 -10.25 -7.69 -4.90
CA VAL A 221 -11.03 -8.48 -3.93
C VAL A 221 -12.38 -8.91 -4.49
N PRO A 222 -13.25 -8.01 -5.01
CA PRO A 222 -14.53 -8.43 -5.56
C PRO A 222 -14.40 -9.33 -6.80
N LEU A 223 -13.33 -9.14 -7.60
CA LEU A 223 -13.04 -9.95 -8.77
C LEU A 223 -12.77 -11.41 -8.38
N PHE A 224 -11.93 -11.65 -7.36
CA PHE A 224 -11.66 -12.98 -6.87
C PHE A 224 -12.89 -13.61 -6.19
N ASP A 225 -13.61 -12.83 -5.37
CA ASP A 225 -14.82 -13.32 -4.69
C ASP A 225 -15.91 -13.71 -5.70
N GLU A 226 -16.05 -12.96 -6.80
CA GLU A 226 -17.00 -13.28 -7.89
C GLU A 226 -16.57 -14.54 -8.66
N ALA A 227 -15.28 -14.65 -8.99
CA ALA A 227 -14.74 -15.81 -9.70
C ALA A 227 -14.90 -17.11 -8.89
N VAL A 228 -14.65 -17.06 -7.57
CA VAL A 228 -14.82 -18.20 -6.67
C VAL A 228 -16.31 -18.60 -6.58
N LYS A 229 -17.23 -17.62 -6.51
CA LYS A 229 -18.68 -17.91 -6.51
C LYS A 229 -19.16 -18.55 -7.80
N LYS A 230 -18.68 -18.07 -8.96
CA LYS A 230 -19.05 -18.64 -10.26
C LYS A 230 -18.52 -20.05 -10.49
N ALA A 231 -17.41 -20.38 -9.87
CA ALA A 231 -16.81 -21.71 -10.01
C ALA A 231 -17.58 -22.84 -9.31
N GLU A 232 -18.51 -22.51 -8.38
CA GLU A 232 -19.40 -23.44 -7.69
C GLU A 232 -18.69 -24.69 -7.13
N PHE A 233 -17.73 -24.45 -6.23
CA PHE A 233 -16.99 -25.55 -5.59
C PHE A 233 -17.88 -26.46 -4.74
N PRO A 234 -17.51 -27.73 -4.58
CA PRO A 234 -18.24 -28.67 -3.72
C PRO A 234 -18.28 -28.19 -2.25
N GLU A 235 -19.34 -28.46 -1.51
CA GLU A 235 -19.54 -28.03 -0.10
C GLU A 235 -18.50 -28.59 0.88
N ASN A 236 -17.82 -29.67 0.52
CA ASN A 236 -16.75 -30.28 1.30
C ASN A 236 -15.38 -29.62 1.08
N VAL A 237 -15.32 -28.56 0.27
CA VAL A 237 -14.09 -27.79 0.01
C VAL A 237 -14.31 -26.32 0.35
N GLU A 238 -13.47 -25.78 1.21
CA GLU A 238 -13.45 -24.35 1.54
C GLU A 238 -12.35 -23.66 0.75
N CYS A 239 -12.65 -22.49 0.18
CA CYS A 239 -11.70 -21.68 -0.56
C CYS A 239 -11.41 -20.38 0.20
N GLU A 240 -10.17 -20.17 0.59
CA GLU A 240 -9.69 -18.93 1.17
C GLU A 240 -8.83 -18.16 0.16
N VAL A 241 -9.20 -16.92 -0.11
CA VAL A 241 -8.45 -16.02 -1.00
C VAL A 241 -7.48 -15.19 -0.20
N ILE A 242 -6.20 -15.52 -0.29
CA ILE A 242 -5.09 -14.84 0.38
C ILE A 242 -4.52 -13.81 -0.59
N LEU A 243 -4.98 -12.57 -0.45
CA LEU A 243 -4.56 -11.42 -1.23
C LEU A 243 -3.73 -10.49 -0.34
N PRO A 244 -2.44 -10.23 -0.66
CA PRO A 244 -1.67 -9.21 0.04
C PRO A 244 -2.34 -7.84 0.02
N HIS A 245 -3.08 -7.52 -1.05
CA HIS A 245 -3.89 -6.31 -1.20
C HIS A 245 -4.96 -6.13 -0.12
N LYS A 246 -5.53 -7.22 0.44
CA LYS A 246 -6.49 -7.15 1.57
C LYS A 246 -5.86 -6.49 2.79
N ARG A 247 -4.57 -6.73 3.05
CA ARG A 247 -3.85 -6.09 4.16
C ARG A 247 -3.65 -4.60 3.93
N ALA A 248 -3.32 -4.20 2.68
CA ALA A 248 -3.19 -2.78 2.34
C ALA A 248 -4.53 -2.04 2.52
N MET A 249 -5.65 -2.64 2.09
CA MET A 249 -7.00 -2.10 2.29
C MET A 249 -7.37 -2.02 3.77
N ALA A 250 -7.09 -3.07 4.55
CA ALA A 250 -7.38 -3.09 5.99
C ALA A 250 -6.60 -1.99 6.70
N ASN A 251 -5.32 -1.82 6.37
CA ASN A 251 -4.49 -0.77 6.91
C ASN A 251 -5.01 0.63 6.55
N GLU A 252 -5.42 0.85 5.28
CA GLU A 252 -6.06 2.10 4.86
C GLU A 252 -7.33 2.39 5.68
N SER A 253 -8.18 1.39 5.88
CA SER A 253 -9.43 1.56 6.62
C SER A 253 -9.19 1.88 8.11
N VAL A 254 -8.19 1.27 8.74
CA VAL A 254 -7.78 1.56 10.11
C VAL A 254 -7.25 2.99 10.21
N VAL A 255 -6.32 3.38 9.30
CA VAL A 255 -5.77 4.74 9.29
C VAL A 255 -6.87 5.78 9.09
N LYS A 256 -7.80 5.57 8.15
CA LYS A 256 -8.94 6.47 7.94
C LYS A 256 -9.83 6.59 9.17
N ARG A 257 -10.13 5.47 9.82
CA ARG A 257 -10.92 5.47 11.05
C ARG A 257 -10.23 6.24 12.17
N ASP A 258 -8.94 6.01 12.37
CA ASP A 258 -8.17 6.63 13.44
C ASP A 258 -8.01 8.14 13.20
N VAL A 259 -7.77 8.56 11.95
CA VAL A 259 -7.76 9.99 11.57
C VAL A 259 -9.13 10.63 11.82
N ASN A 260 -10.22 10.00 11.40
CA ASN A 260 -11.57 10.53 11.64
C ASN A 260 -11.89 10.60 13.12
N LEU A 261 -11.54 9.56 13.90
CA LEU A 261 -11.73 9.56 15.35
C LEU A 261 -10.94 10.70 16.01
N ALA A 262 -9.67 10.86 15.64
CA ALA A 262 -8.82 11.94 16.15
C ALA A 262 -9.40 13.32 15.82
N MET A 263 -9.89 13.52 14.59
CA MET A 263 -10.53 14.78 14.18
C MET A 263 -11.80 15.06 15.00
N VAL A 264 -12.67 14.06 15.18
CA VAL A 264 -13.91 14.21 15.96
C VAL A 264 -13.57 14.49 17.43
N MET A 265 -12.66 13.74 18.03
CA MET A 265 -12.23 13.95 19.42
C MET A 265 -11.62 15.34 19.63
N THR A 266 -10.78 15.79 18.68
CA THR A 266 -10.20 17.14 18.71
C THR A 266 -11.29 18.20 18.62
N ALA A 267 -12.25 18.06 17.72
CA ALA A 267 -13.36 18.99 17.56
C ALA A 267 -14.24 19.05 18.82
N VAL A 268 -14.58 17.88 19.40
CA VAL A 268 -15.37 17.80 20.65
C VAL A 268 -14.62 18.45 21.81
N LEU A 269 -13.35 18.09 22.02
CA LEU A 269 -12.53 18.66 23.08
C LEU A 269 -12.41 20.18 22.92
N PHE A 270 -12.21 20.62 21.69
CA PHE A 270 -12.13 22.03 21.36
C PHE A 270 -13.47 22.75 21.66
N CYS A 271 -14.61 22.19 21.25
CA CYS A 271 -15.93 22.73 21.57
C CYS A 271 -16.17 22.80 23.11
N LEU A 272 -15.75 21.77 23.85
CA LEU A 272 -15.83 21.75 25.31
C LEU A 272 -15.02 22.89 25.95
N ILE A 273 -13.76 23.07 25.49
CA ILE A 273 -12.89 24.16 25.95
C ILE A 273 -13.54 25.51 25.63
N MET A 274 -14.08 25.72 24.45
CA MET A 274 -14.74 26.96 24.05
C MET A 274 -16.00 27.23 24.91
N VAL A 275 -16.84 26.23 25.12
CA VAL A 275 -18.03 26.35 25.95
C VAL A 275 -17.67 26.63 27.40
N PHE A 276 -16.64 25.96 27.96
CA PHE A 276 -16.29 26.08 29.35
C PHE A 276 -15.61 27.41 29.69
N PHE A 277 -14.65 27.83 28.84
CA PHE A 277 -13.86 29.04 29.11
C PHE A 277 -14.44 30.31 28.48
N TYR A 278 -15.17 30.21 27.34
CA TYR A 278 -15.61 31.36 26.54
C TYR A 278 -17.14 31.45 26.41
N ARG A 279 -17.87 30.83 27.30
CA ARG A 279 -19.34 30.60 27.32
C ARG A 279 -20.20 31.82 27.05
N ARG A 280 -19.70 33.04 27.25
CA ARG A 280 -20.48 34.31 27.18
C ARG A 280 -20.29 35.11 25.91
N ASP A 281 -19.35 34.73 25.05
CA ASP A 281 -19.04 35.52 23.87
C ASP A 281 -19.00 34.68 22.60
N LEU A 282 -20.03 34.82 21.77
CA LEU A 282 -20.11 34.16 20.45
C LEU A 282 -18.92 34.49 19.55
N ARG A 283 -18.23 35.63 19.78
CA ARG A 283 -17.05 36.02 19.01
C ARG A 283 -15.87 35.10 19.23
N SER A 284 -15.84 34.36 20.33
CA SER A 284 -14.79 33.37 20.62
C SER A 284 -14.77 32.24 19.59
N PHE A 285 -15.90 31.92 18.95
CA PHE A 285 -15.97 30.92 17.89
C PHE A 285 -15.24 31.33 16.61
N LEU A 286 -14.90 32.60 16.42
CA LEU A 286 -14.07 33.05 15.32
C LEU A 286 -12.61 32.63 15.49
N ILE A 287 -12.15 32.38 16.73
CA ILE A 287 -10.76 31.98 17.00
C ILE A 287 -10.39 30.69 16.25
N PRO A 288 -11.17 29.60 16.33
CA PRO A 288 -10.88 28.39 15.57
C PRO A 288 -11.31 28.47 14.11
N ALA A 289 -12.33 29.26 13.80
CA ALA A 289 -12.86 29.34 12.43
C ALA A 289 -11.83 29.84 11.43
N ILE A 290 -10.98 30.80 11.81
CA ILE A 290 -9.94 31.36 10.94
C ILE A 290 -8.85 30.32 10.61
N PRO A 291 -8.20 29.67 11.59
CA PRO A 291 -7.23 28.61 11.31
C PRO A 291 -7.81 27.43 10.51
N VAL A 292 -9.04 27.01 10.82
CA VAL A 292 -9.71 25.94 10.06
C VAL A 292 -9.93 26.36 8.62
N ALA A 293 -10.39 27.60 8.37
CA ALA A 293 -10.54 28.11 7.01
C ALA A 293 -9.19 28.19 6.27
N GLY A 294 -8.13 28.66 6.93
CA GLY A 294 -6.76 28.68 6.40
C GLY A 294 -6.28 27.28 6.02
N SER A 295 -6.46 26.32 6.93
CA SER A 295 -6.10 24.92 6.69
C SER A 295 -6.86 24.29 5.53
N LEU A 296 -8.15 24.59 5.35
CA LEU A 296 -8.94 24.14 4.20
C LEU A 296 -8.39 24.72 2.87
N VAL A 297 -8.03 26.00 2.86
CA VAL A 297 -7.42 26.63 1.70
C VAL A 297 -6.08 26.00 1.36
N SER A 298 -5.23 25.80 2.36
CA SER A 298 -3.93 25.14 2.19
C SER A 298 -4.07 23.69 1.72
N GLY A 299 -5.07 22.97 2.23
CA GLY A 299 -5.41 21.63 1.76
C GLY A 299 -5.88 21.60 0.31
N ALA A 300 -6.69 22.57 -0.10
CA ALA A 300 -7.12 22.69 -1.51
C ALA A 300 -5.92 23.03 -2.41
N LEU A 301 -5.02 23.90 -1.98
CA LEU A 301 -3.77 24.20 -2.70
C LEU A 301 -2.88 22.96 -2.82
N LEU A 302 -2.79 22.15 -1.75
CA LEU A 302 -2.06 20.87 -1.77
C LEU A 302 -2.62 19.94 -2.85
N VAL A 303 -3.94 19.80 -2.94
CA VAL A 303 -4.62 18.97 -3.96
C VAL A 303 -4.39 19.51 -5.38
N LEU A 304 -4.34 20.83 -5.56
CA LEU A 304 -4.14 21.45 -6.86
C LEU A 304 -2.68 21.39 -7.36
N ILE A 305 -1.71 21.40 -6.43
CA ILE A 305 -0.29 21.47 -6.78
C ILE A 305 0.32 20.07 -6.88
N PHE A 306 -0.15 19.13 -6.07
CA PHE A 306 0.39 17.77 -6.04
C PHE A 306 -0.59 16.77 -6.63
N ASP A 307 -0.18 16.02 -7.67
CA ASP A 307 -1.00 15.01 -8.34
C ASP A 307 -1.45 13.87 -7.42
N ALA A 308 -0.73 13.64 -6.31
CA ALA A 308 -0.97 12.55 -5.39
C ALA A 308 -0.83 13.02 -3.93
N PRO A 309 -1.81 13.78 -3.39
CA PRO A 309 -1.77 14.23 -2.01
C PRO A 309 -1.86 13.06 -1.04
N GLN A 310 -0.98 13.07 -0.03
CA GLN A 310 -0.90 12.00 0.96
C GLN A 310 -1.94 12.19 2.06
N LEU A 311 -2.67 11.11 2.39
CA LEU A 311 -3.72 11.15 3.42
C LEU A 311 -3.18 11.57 4.79
N PHE A 312 -1.99 11.11 5.19
CA PHE A 312 -1.42 11.44 6.49
C PHE A 312 -1.10 12.93 6.65
N VAL A 313 -0.80 13.65 5.54
CA VAL A 313 -0.54 15.10 5.57
C VAL A 313 -1.79 15.83 6.05
N VAL A 314 -2.96 15.43 5.54
CA VAL A 314 -4.25 16.00 5.98
C VAL A 314 -4.55 15.61 7.43
N GLY A 315 -4.24 14.36 7.83
CA GLY A 315 -4.38 13.91 9.21
C GLY A 315 -3.54 14.72 10.20
N LEU A 316 -2.33 15.14 9.81
CA LEU A 316 -1.48 16.04 10.60
C LEU A 316 -1.96 17.50 10.58
N GLY A 317 -2.91 17.84 9.71
CA GLY A 317 -3.51 19.17 9.64
C GLY A 317 -4.14 19.63 10.97
N GLY A 318 -4.67 18.69 11.76
CA GLY A 318 -5.17 18.97 13.10
C GLY A 318 -4.10 19.57 14.03
N VAL A 319 -2.85 19.11 13.93
CA VAL A 319 -1.71 19.67 14.70
C VAL A 319 -1.41 21.09 14.26
N VAL A 320 -1.39 21.34 12.96
CA VAL A 320 -1.15 22.70 12.41
C VAL A 320 -2.25 23.67 12.83
N ILE A 321 -3.51 23.24 12.76
CA ILE A 321 -4.66 24.02 13.21
C ILE A 321 -4.52 24.33 14.70
N SER A 322 -4.10 23.37 15.54
CA SER A 322 -3.92 23.56 16.98
C SER A 322 -2.88 24.65 17.29
N ILE A 323 -1.75 24.64 16.58
CA ILE A 323 -0.72 25.68 16.71
C ILE A 323 -1.29 27.06 16.33
N ALA A 324 -2.07 27.13 15.25
CA ALA A 324 -2.66 28.39 14.79
C ALA A 324 -3.76 28.90 15.75
N ILE A 325 -4.51 27.99 16.40
CA ILE A 325 -5.50 28.34 17.44
C ILE A 325 -4.83 29.00 18.65
N ASP A 326 -3.66 28.54 19.05
CA ASP A 326 -2.95 29.14 20.20
C ASP A 326 -2.65 30.63 19.96
N TYR A 327 -2.26 31.02 18.76
CA TYR A 327 -2.11 32.44 18.42
C TYR A 327 -3.45 33.20 18.52
N GLY A 328 -4.54 32.58 18.07
CA GLY A 328 -5.88 33.12 18.14
C GLY A 328 -6.33 33.37 19.61
N ILE A 329 -6.08 32.39 20.48
CA ILE A 329 -6.40 32.49 21.93
C ILE A 329 -5.64 33.64 22.57
N HIS A 330 -4.35 33.79 22.29
CA HIS A 330 -3.54 34.89 22.81
C HIS A 330 -4.06 36.26 22.37
N ILE A 331 -4.41 36.42 21.09
CA ILE A 331 -4.98 37.66 20.55
C ILE A 331 -6.33 37.95 21.20
N TYR A 332 -7.21 36.94 21.31
CA TYR A 332 -8.53 37.10 21.93
C TYR A 332 -8.43 37.48 23.39
N SER A 333 -7.54 36.82 24.14
CA SER A 333 -7.31 37.15 25.56
C SER A 333 -6.82 38.58 25.72
N ALA A 334 -5.90 39.02 24.86
CA ALA A 334 -5.39 40.39 24.83
C ALA A 334 -6.50 41.42 24.49
N MET A 335 -7.40 41.06 23.57
CA MET A 335 -8.55 41.92 23.20
C MET A 335 -9.61 42.06 24.33
N ASN A 336 -9.72 41.05 25.19
CA ASN A 336 -10.66 41.01 26.32
C ASN A 336 -10.05 41.61 27.61
N SER A 337 -8.83 42.12 27.57
CA SER A 337 -8.17 42.77 28.71
C SER A 337 -8.76 44.17 29.00
N ARG A 338 -8.47 44.70 30.17
CA ARG A 338 -8.89 46.06 30.59
C ARG A 338 -8.39 47.14 29.63
N TYR A 339 -7.24 46.93 28.97
CA TYR A 339 -6.64 47.88 28.02
C TYR A 339 -6.34 47.14 26.67
N PRO A 340 -7.36 46.80 25.87
CA PRO A 340 -7.22 45.90 24.74
C PRO A 340 -6.12 46.29 23.74
N TYR A 341 -6.08 47.57 23.40
CA TYR A 341 -5.14 48.08 22.42
C TYR A 341 -3.68 48.05 22.87
N ARG A 342 -3.43 48.25 24.16
CA ARG A 342 -2.11 48.21 24.74
C ARG A 342 -1.64 46.76 24.86
N THR A 343 -2.49 45.88 25.40
CA THR A 343 -2.17 44.47 25.60
C THR A 343 -1.95 43.76 24.27
N VAL A 344 -2.76 44.01 23.24
CA VAL A 344 -2.53 43.46 21.88
C VAL A 344 -1.21 43.98 21.30
N ALA A 345 -0.87 45.25 21.48
CA ALA A 345 0.38 45.83 21.03
C ALA A 345 1.62 45.21 21.71
N GLU A 346 1.47 44.80 22.98
CA GLU A 346 2.55 44.16 23.76
C GLU A 346 2.74 42.68 23.35
N VAL A 347 1.66 41.95 23.07
CA VAL A 347 1.70 40.52 22.72
C VAL A 347 2.03 40.28 21.24
N LEU A 348 1.61 41.20 20.35
CA LEU A 348 1.73 41.03 18.89
C LEU A 348 3.16 40.77 18.38
N PRO A 349 4.23 41.44 18.86
CA PRO A 349 5.57 41.16 18.41
C PRO A 349 6.06 39.75 18.73
N SER A 350 5.71 39.23 19.93
CA SER A 350 6.04 37.87 20.34
C SER A 350 5.33 36.84 19.46
N LEU A 351 4.04 37.02 19.20
CA LEU A 351 3.28 36.16 18.32
C LEU A 351 3.80 36.18 16.88
N PHE A 352 4.22 37.35 16.39
CA PHE A 352 4.79 37.49 15.05
C PHE A 352 6.12 36.73 14.90
N VAL A 353 6.98 36.81 15.91
CA VAL A 353 8.24 36.04 15.95
C VAL A 353 7.93 34.54 16.00
N GLY A 354 6.98 34.11 16.84
CA GLY A 354 6.52 32.72 16.90
C GLY A 354 5.99 32.21 15.54
N MET A 355 5.20 33.05 14.86
CA MET A 355 4.67 32.72 13.54
C MET A 355 5.82 32.56 12.52
N ILE A 356 6.79 33.48 12.48
CA ILE A 356 7.94 33.40 11.56
C ILE A 356 8.77 32.15 11.84
N THR A 357 9.03 31.82 13.09
CA THR A 357 9.81 30.63 13.45
C THR A 357 9.08 29.34 13.07
N SER A 358 7.77 29.25 13.30
CA SER A 358 6.94 28.11 12.88
C SER A 358 6.90 27.99 11.36
N PHE A 359 6.68 29.11 10.66
CA PHE A 359 6.72 29.15 9.19
C PHE A 359 8.08 28.66 8.66
N ALA A 360 9.19 29.20 9.19
CA ALA A 360 10.53 28.82 8.76
C ALA A 360 10.78 27.31 8.99
N ALA A 361 10.37 26.77 10.14
CA ALA A 361 10.53 25.37 10.47
C ALA A 361 9.77 24.47 9.47
N PHE A 362 8.51 24.77 9.17
CA PHE A 362 7.73 24.00 8.20
C PHE A 362 8.20 24.23 6.75
N PHE A 363 8.62 25.45 6.42
CA PHE A 363 9.13 25.76 5.09
C PHE A 363 10.41 24.97 4.75
N MET A 364 11.26 24.68 5.73
CA MET A 364 12.44 23.82 5.52
C MET A 364 12.05 22.40 5.07
N PHE A 365 10.89 21.89 5.45
CA PHE A 365 10.41 20.57 5.00
C PHE A 365 10.07 20.55 3.50
N VAL A 366 9.79 21.70 2.87
CA VAL A 366 9.53 21.78 1.43
C VAL A 366 10.75 21.34 0.61
N PHE A 367 11.95 21.44 1.15
CA PHE A 367 13.20 21.02 0.51
C PHE A 367 13.55 19.55 0.78
N SER A 368 12.69 18.81 1.46
CA SER A 368 12.92 17.39 1.72
C SER A 368 12.85 16.56 0.43
N ASP A 369 13.74 15.56 0.31
CA ASP A 369 13.71 14.57 -0.75
C ASP A 369 12.53 13.59 -0.60
N MET A 370 11.88 13.55 0.57
CA MET A 370 10.72 12.71 0.86
C MET A 370 9.46 13.44 0.42
N GLN A 371 8.73 12.90 -0.56
CA GLN A 371 7.53 13.53 -1.09
C GLN A 371 6.48 13.85 -0.02
N GLY A 372 6.25 12.93 0.93
CA GLY A 372 5.29 13.13 2.01
C GLY A 372 5.69 14.26 2.96
N VAL A 373 6.99 14.37 3.31
CA VAL A 373 7.51 15.44 4.16
C VAL A 373 7.46 16.79 3.44
N ARG A 374 7.76 16.83 2.14
CA ARG A 374 7.64 18.02 1.30
C ARG A 374 6.20 18.53 1.24
N GLN A 375 5.23 17.64 1.06
CA GLN A 375 3.81 17.97 1.08
C GLN A 375 3.37 18.50 2.44
N LEU A 376 3.83 17.88 3.55
CA LEU A 376 3.57 18.34 4.90
C LEU A 376 4.13 19.74 5.12
N GLY A 377 5.38 19.98 4.69
CA GLY A 377 6.00 21.29 4.77
C GLY A 377 5.24 22.37 4.03
N PHE A 378 4.83 22.08 2.79
CA PHE A 378 4.01 22.98 1.99
C PHE A 378 2.67 23.29 2.67
N TYR A 379 1.96 22.25 3.10
CA TYR A 379 0.66 22.38 3.76
C TYR A 379 0.76 23.22 5.04
N ALA A 380 1.70 22.89 5.91
CA ALA A 380 1.85 23.56 7.20
C ALA A 380 2.38 25.00 7.05
N ALA A 381 3.27 25.28 6.10
CA ALA A 381 3.76 26.62 5.84
C ALA A 381 2.69 27.52 5.19
N SER A 382 1.78 26.97 4.40
CA SER A 382 0.71 27.74 3.74
C SER A 382 -0.54 27.92 4.61
N SER A 383 -0.70 27.13 5.65
CA SER A 383 -1.83 27.18 6.59
C SER A 383 -1.66 28.28 7.63
#